data_0414a4972129f641ee27e09bae600686
#
_entry.id   0414a4972129f641ee27e09bae600686
#
_cell.length_a   1.000
_cell.length_b   1.000
_cell.length_c   1.000
_cell.angle_alpha   90.00
_cell.angle_beta   90.00
_cell.angle_gamma   90.00
#
_symmetry.space_group_name_H-M   'P 1'
#
loop_
_entity.id
_entity.type
_entity.pdbx_description
1 polymer ?
#
loop_
_entity_poly.entity_id
_entity_poly.type
_entity_poly.pdbx_seq_one_letter_code
_entity_poly.pdbx_strand_id
1 'polypeptide(L)'
;MGHAFNTALIDTIVRYQRLAGKNVLCLPGTDHASIAVQSILEKQLKEEGKTRHDLGREAFLERAWQWKAESGGRIVGQLRRLGYSVDWKRQRFTLDEGLSEAVKEAFVRLHEQGLISVSYTHLRAHET
;
A
#
# COMPACT_ATOMS: atom_id res chain seq x y z
N MET A 1 -17.11 5.19 -3.94
CA MET A 1 -17.63 4.56 -5.19
C MET A 1 -16.53 4.07 -6.11
N GLY A 2 -15.46 4.84 -6.41
CA GLY A 2 -14.41 4.47 -7.36
C GLY A 2 -13.72 3.14 -7.09
N HIS A 3 -13.30 2.86 -5.86
CA HIS A 3 -12.66 1.59 -5.51
C HIS A 3 -13.58 0.38 -5.71
N ALA A 4 -14.86 0.49 -5.35
CA ALA A 4 -15.82 -0.59 -5.54
C ALA A 4 -16.05 -0.88 -7.03
N PHE A 5 -16.14 0.17 -7.85
CA PHE A 5 -16.29 0.03 -9.30
C PHE A 5 -15.07 -0.62 -9.95
N ASN A 6 -13.87 -0.14 -9.63
CA ASN A 6 -12.62 -0.75 -10.12
C ASN A 6 -12.50 -2.22 -9.73
N THR A 7 -12.80 -2.54 -8.47
CA THR A 7 -12.79 -3.93 -7.98
C THR A 7 -13.80 -4.81 -8.73
N ALA A 8 -15.01 -4.30 -8.97
CA ALA A 8 -16.05 -5.03 -9.70
C ALA A 8 -15.63 -5.33 -11.15
N LEU A 9 -14.98 -4.38 -11.84
CA LEU A 9 -14.45 -4.60 -13.19
C LEU A 9 -13.40 -5.71 -13.21
N ILE A 10 -12.43 -5.66 -12.30
CA ILE A 10 -11.39 -6.69 -12.20
C ILE A 10 -12.02 -8.05 -11.88
N ASP A 11 -12.94 -8.10 -10.92
CA ASP A 11 -13.60 -9.33 -10.51
C ASP A 11 -14.43 -9.96 -11.63
N THR A 12 -15.10 -9.15 -12.42
CA THR A 12 -15.85 -9.60 -13.60
C THR A 12 -14.94 -10.32 -14.58
N ILE A 13 -13.77 -9.74 -14.88
CA ILE A 13 -12.79 -10.35 -15.79
C ILE A 13 -12.26 -11.68 -15.21
N VAL A 14 -11.90 -11.68 -13.93
CA VAL A 14 -11.38 -12.86 -13.23
C VAL A 14 -12.42 -13.99 -13.27
N ARG A 15 -13.67 -13.71 -12.93
CA ARG A 15 -14.77 -14.68 -12.96
C ARG A 15 -15.04 -15.20 -14.37
N TYR A 16 -15.08 -14.32 -15.35
CA TYR A 16 -15.26 -14.69 -16.75
C TYR A 16 -14.18 -15.67 -17.20
N GLN A 17 -12.92 -15.39 -16.94
CA GLN A 17 -11.81 -16.25 -17.33
C GLN A 17 -11.84 -17.62 -16.62
N ARG A 18 -12.28 -17.68 -15.36
CA ARG A 18 -12.47 -18.92 -14.63
C ARG A 18 -13.63 -19.74 -15.22
N LEU A 19 -14.74 -19.10 -15.57
CA LEU A 19 -15.86 -19.75 -16.26
C LEU A 19 -15.46 -20.27 -17.65
N ALA A 20 -14.52 -19.61 -18.31
CA ALA A 20 -13.92 -20.07 -19.56
C ALA A 20 -12.88 -21.21 -19.37
N GLY A 21 -12.78 -21.81 -18.18
CA GLY A 21 -11.91 -22.94 -17.86
C GLY A 21 -10.45 -22.60 -17.61
N LYS A 22 -10.09 -21.30 -17.47
CA LYS A 22 -8.72 -20.88 -17.20
C LYS A 22 -8.39 -20.93 -15.71
N ASN A 23 -7.15 -21.30 -15.37
CA ASN A 23 -6.64 -21.17 -14.01
C ASN A 23 -6.18 -19.73 -13.78
N VAL A 24 -6.99 -18.95 -13.05
CA VAL A 24 -6.74 -17.52 -12.81
C VAL A 24 -6.47 -17.28 -11.34
N LEU A 25 -5.26 -16.82 -11.04
CA LEU A 25 -4.86 -16.33 -9.73
C LEU A 25 -5.10 -14.80 -9.66
N CYS A 26 -5.84 -14.37 -8.65
CA CYS A 26 -5.99 -12.96 -8.31
C CYS A 26 -5.60 -12.76 -6.85
N LEU A 27 -4.54 -11.99 -6.61
CA LEU A 27 -4.00 -11.72 -5.28
C LEU A 27 -4.48 -10.36 -4.78
N PRO A 28 -5.09 -10.27 -3.60
CA PRO A 28 -5.46 -8.99 -3.02
C PRO A 28 -4.26 -8.34 -2.33
N GLY A 29 -4.16 -7.03 -2.44
CA GLY A 29 -3.17 -6.23 -1.73
C GLY A 29 -3.75 -4.91 -1.27
N THR A 30 -3.18 -4.37 -0.20
CA THR A 30 -3.48 -3.03 0.30
C THR A 30 -2.21 -2.18 0.28
N ASP A 31 -2.38 -0.93 -0.14
CA ASP A 31 -1.30 0.05 -0.15
C ASP A 31 -1.25 0.81 1.18
N HIS A 32 -0.05 1.23 1.58
CA HIS A 32 0.16 2.00 2.80
C HIS A 32 -0.26 3.48 2.70
N ALA A 33 -0.40 4.01 1.48
CA ALA A 33 -0.89 5.37 1.18
C ALA A 33 -0.32 6.46 2.12
N SER A 34 0.99 6.48 2.32
CA SER A 34 1.70 7.18 3.41
C SER A 34 1.30 8.63 3.61
N ILE A 35 1.21 9.43 2.55
CA ILE A 35 0.85 10.87 2.64
C ILE A 35 -0.58 11.04 3.15
N ALA A 36 -1.53 10.22 2.68
CA ALA A 36 -2.92 10.29 3.12
C ALA A 36 -3.07 9.93 4.60
N VAL A 37 -2.38 8.86 5.05
CA VAL A 37 -2.36 8.44 6.46
C VAL A 37 -1.75 9.53 7.33
N GLN A 38 -0.60 10.09 6.92
CA GLN A 38 0.06 11.18 7.63
C GLN A 38 -0.88 12.39 7.80
N SER A 39 -1.55 12.81 6.72
CA SER A 39 -2.49 13.95 6.77
C SER A 39 -3.65 13.72 7.74
N ILE A 40 -4.18 12.49 7.79
CA ILE A 40 -5.25 12.13 8.73
C ILE A 40 -4.74 12.21 10.18
N LEU A 41 -3.57 11.65 10.45
CA LEU A 41 -2.98 11.64 11.79
C LEU A 41 -2.59 13.04 12.25
N GLU A 42 -2.03 13.87 11.37
CA GLU A 42 -1.71 15.27 11.69
C GLU A 42 -2.97 16.08 12.01
N LYS A 43 -4.08 15.82 11.29
CA LYS A 43 -5.37 16.44 11.63
C LYS A 43 -5.86 16.04 13.00
N GLN A 44 -5.80 14.76 13.35
CA GLN A 44 -6.18 14.27 14.68
C GLN A 44 -5.30 14.89 15.78
N LEU A 45 -3.97 14.96 15.56
CA LEU A 45 -3.05 15.58 16.51
C LEU A 45 -3.36 17.07 16.70
N LYS A 46 -3.72 17.77 15.63
CA LYS A 46 -4.11 19.19 15.71
C LYS A 46 -5.38 19.39 16.55
N GLU A 47 -6.34 18.47 16.45
CA GLU A 47 -7.55 18.47 17.29
C GLU A 47 -7.21 18.23 18.78
N GLU A 48 -6.11 17.50 19.04
CA GLU A 48 -5.55 17.30 20.40
C GLU A 48 -4.63 18.46 20.86
N GLY A 49 -4.43 19.49 20.05
CA GLY A 49 -3.54 20.61 20.34
C GLY A 49 -2.04 20.27 20.22
N LYS A 50 -1.69 19.21 19.49
CA LYS A 50 -0.32 18.72 19.30
C LYS A 50 0.09 18.74 17.84
N THR A 51 1.41 18.72 17.62
CA THR A 51 2.01 18.53 16.32
C THR A 51 2.73 17.17 16.25
N ARG A 52 3.08 16.70 15.06
CA ARG A 52 3.91 15.51 14.89
C ARG A 52 5.31 15.66 15.52
N HIS A 53 5.82 16.90 15.60
CA HIS A 53 7.11 17.20 16.20
C HIS A 53 7.09 17.07 17.73
N ASP A 54 5.96 17.45 18.35
CA ASP A 54 5.77 17.29 19.80
C ASP A 54 5.65 15.82 20.19
N LEU A 55 5.08 14.99 19.30
CA LEU A 55 4.93 13.58 19.55
C LEU A 55 6.24 12.79 19.36
N GLY A 56 7.10 13.25 18.44
CA GLY A 56 8.29 12.53 18.02
C GLY A 56 8.03 11.40 17.03
N ARG A 57 9.11 10.93 16.38
CA ARG A 57 9.01 9.96 15.27
C ARG A 57 8.43 8.61 15.71
N GLU A 58 8.92 8.06 16.80
CA GLU A 58 8.54 6.71 17.25
C GLU A 58 7.07 6.63 17.62
N ALA A 59 6.59 7.54 18.45
CA ALA A 59 5.18 7.59 18.84
C ALA A 59 4.25 7.92 17.66
N PHE A 60 4.70 8.72 16.69
CA PHE A 60 3.94 8.97 15.47
C PHE A 60 3.82 7.70 14.61
N LEU A 61 4.89 6.91 14.46
CA LEU A 61 4.86 5.64 13.74
C LEU A 61 3.97 4.62 14.42
N GLU A 62 4.03 4.52 15.75
CA GLU A 62 3.15 3.63 16.51
C GLU A 62 1.67 3.97 16.25
N ARG A 63 1.32 5.25 16.29
CA ARG A 63 -0.02 5.72 15.97
C ARG A 63 -0.44 5.41 14.53
N ALA A 64 0.49 5.50 13.58
CA ALA A 64 0.26 5.13 12.19
C ALA A 64 -0.03 3.63 12.03
N TRP A 65 0.69 2.78 12.76
CA TRP A 65 0.43 1.34 12.77
C TRP A 65 -0.90 0.97 13.42
N GLN A 66 -1.28 1.65 14.50
CA GLN A 66 -2.60 1.49 15.13
C GLN A 66 -3.71 1.86 14.14
N TRP A 67 -3.61 3.02 13.51
CA TRP A 67 -4.56 3.46 12.49
C TRP A 67 -4.67 2.46 11.34
N LYS A 68 -3.55 1.92 10.86
CA LYS A 68 -3.49 0.89 9.82
C LYS A 68 -4.22 -0.38 10.26
N ALA A 69 -4.04 -0.84 11.49
CA ALA A 69 -4.71 -2.03 12.01
C ALA A 69 -6.24 -1.86 12.00
N GLU A 70 -6.74 -0.70 12.38
CA GLU A 70 -8.17 -0.39 12.41
C GLU A 70 -8.76 -0.20 11.00
N SER A 71 -8.13 0.64 10.18
CA SER A 71 -8.65 1.04 8.87
C SER A 71 -8.43 -0.03 7.79
N GLY A 72 -7.30 -0.74 7.83
CA GLY A 72 -6.99 -1.81 6.87
C GLY A 72 -7.97 -2.96 6.93
N GLY A 73 -8.40 -3.34 8.13
CA GLY A 73 -9.43 -4.36 8.34
C GLY A 73 -10.78 -3.98 7.74
N ARG A 74 -11.14 -2.69 7.78
CA ARG A 74 -12.40 -2.17 7.24
C ARG A 74 -12.46 -2.30 5.72
N ILE A 75 -11.41 -1.92 4.99
CA ILE A 75 -11.33 -2.01 3.53
C ILE A 75 -11.45 -3.48 3.08
N VAL A 76 -10.68 -4.36 3.69
CA VAL A 76 -10.73 -5.80 3.40
C VAL A 76 -12.11 -6.38 3.68
N GLY A 77 -12.73 -6.01 4.80
CA GLY A 77 -14.10 -6.42 5.14
C GLY A 77 -15.13 -5.95 4.12
N GLN A 78 -15.01 -4.72 3.61
CA GLN A 78 -15.88 -4.19 2.56
C GLN A 78 -15.71 -4.96 1.24
N LEU A 79 -14.49 -5.26 0.83
CA LEU A 79 -14.20 -6.04 -0.39
C LEU A 79 -14.74 -7.47 -0.29
N ARG A 80 -14.63 -8.10 0.88
CA ARG A 80 -15.24 -9.43 1.14
C ARG A 80 -16.75 -9.38 1.03
N ARG A 81 -17.38 -8.35 1.60
CA ARG A 81 -18.84 -8.16 1.50
C ARG A 81 -19.31 -7.86 0.07
N LEU A 82 -18.45 -7.23 -0.74
CA LEU A 82 -18.70 -7.02 -2.18
C LEU A 82 -18.61 -8.33 -2.97
N GLY A 83 -18.11 -9.41 -2.37
CA GLY A 83 -17.95 -10.71 -3.03
C GLY A 83 -16.71 -10.81 -3.90
N TYR A 84 -15.68 -9.99 -3.67
CA TYR A 84 -14.45 -9.99 -4.46
C TYR A 84 -13.77 -11.36 -4.44
N SER A 85 -13.60 -11.98 -5.61
CA SER A 85 -13.21 -13.38 -5.81
C SER A 85 -11.68 -13.54 -5.92
N VAL A 86 -10.98 -13.34 -4.82
CA VAL A 86 -9.51 -13.35 -4.76
C VAL A 86 -8.99 -14.36 -3.74
N ASP A 87 -7.71 -14.66 -3.79
CA ASP A 87 -7.02 -15.50 -2.81
C ASP A 87 -6.73 -14.73 -1.51
N TRP A 88 -7.68 -14.69 -0.61
CA TRP A 88 -7.57 -14.01 0.67
C TRP A 88 -6.51 -14.58 1.60
N LYS A 89 -6.05 -15.81 1.39
CA LYS A 89 -4.98 -16.42 2.19
C LYS A 89 -3.62 -15.82 1.86
N ARG A 90 -3.47 -15.31 0.64
CA ARG A 90 -2.24 -14.68 0.17
C ARG A 90 -2.35 -13.15 0.12
N GLN A 91 -3.23 -12.57 0.90
CA GLN A 91 -3.33 -11.13 1.02
C GLN A 91 -1.99 -10.51 1.44
N ARG A 92 -1.61 -9.42 0.77
CA ARG A 92 -0.35 -8.70 1.03
C ARG A 92 -0.62 -7.24 1.43
N PHE A 93 0.37 -6.66 2.07
CA PHE A 93 0.41 -5.24 2.39
C PHE A 93 1.77 -4.68 1.97
N THR A 94 1.80 -3.50 1.36
CA THR A 94 3.03 -2.93 0.75
C THR A 94 4.21 -2.75 1.71
N LEU A 95 3.97 -2.68 3.02
CA LEU A 95 5.01 -2.61 4.05
C LEU A 95 5.06 -3.88 4.92
N ASP A 96 4.51 -5.02 4.46
CA ASP A 96 4.74 -6.27 5.18
C ASP A 96 6.21 -6.71 5.09
N GLU A 97 6.64 -7.54 6.02
CA GLU A 97 8.03 -7.98 6.13
C GLU A 97 8.56 -8.56 4.82
N GLY A 98 7.83 -9.48 4.20
CA GLY A 98 8.27 -10.12 2.96
C GLY A 98 8.36 -9.17 1.78
N LEU A 99 7.43 -8.21 1.63
CA LEU A 99 7.52 -7.19 0.58
C LEU A 99 8.63 -6.17 0.89
N SER A 100 8.86 -5.83 2.14
CA SER A 100 9.96 -4.96 2.54
C SER A 100 11.32 -5.57 2.19
N GLU A 101 11.51 -6.86 2.44
CA GLU A 101 12.73 -7.57 2.04
C GLU A 101 12.85 -7.67 0.51
N ALA A 102 11.77 -7.97 -0.21
CA ALA A 102 11.77 -7.99 -1.66
C ALA A 102 12.14 -6.65 -2.29
N VAL A 103 11.67 -5.53 -1.72
CA VAL A 103 12.04 -4.18 -2.16
C VAL A 103 13.51 -3.90 -1.95
N LYS A 104 14.07 -4.26 -0.79
CA LYS A 104 15.51 -4.11 -0.50
C LYS A 104 16.35 -4.93 -1.49
N GLU A 105 16.01 -6.18 -1.70
CA GLU A 105 16.70 -7.07 -2.62
C GLU A 105 16.64 -6.54 -4.06
N ALA A 106 15.47 -6.09 -4.53
CA ALA A 106 15.34 -5.48 -5.84
C ALA A 106 16.20 -4.22 -5.99
N PHE A 107 16.23 -3.37 -4.97
CA PHE A 107 17.05 -2.16 -4.96
C PHE A 107 18.55 -2.49 -5.05
N VAL A 108 19.04 -3.44 -4.26
CA VAL A 108 20.44 -3.89 -4.27
C VAL A 108 20.82 -4.43 -5.65
N ARG A 109 20.01 -5.33 -6.22
CA ARG A 109 20.28 -5.91 -7.55
C ARG A 109 20.31 -4.86 -8.66
N LEU A 110 19.41 -3.89 -8.62
CA LEU A 110 19.40 -2.81 -9.61
C LEU A 110 20.62 -1.89 -9.45
N HIS A 111 21.07 -1.65 -8.23
CA HIS A 111 22.30 -0.90 -7.96
C HIS A 111 23.53 -1.65 -8.47
N GLU A 112 23.66 -2.94 -8.20
CA GLU A 112 24.77 -3.79 -8.66
C GLU A 112 24.86 -3.85 -10.21
N GLN A 113 23.72 -3.77 -10.89
CA GLN A 113 23.64 -3.69 -12.35
C GLN A 113 23.91 -2.28 -12.90
N GLY A 114 24.19 -1.28 -12.04
CA GLY A 114 24.43 0.09 -12.45
C GLY A 114 23.19 0.84 -12.97
N LEU A 115 21.98 0.30 -12.73
CA LEU A 115 20.71 0.89 -13.17
C LEU A 115 20.18 1.95 -12.20
N ILE A 116 20.70 2.01 -10.98
CA ILE A 116 20.34 3.01 -9.97
C ILE A 116 21.55 3.87 -9.65
N SER A 117 21.32 5.17 -9.60
CA SER A 117 22.30 6.17 -9.17
C SER A 117 21.62 7.22 -8.30
N VAL A 118 22.39 8.12 -7.72
CA VAL A 118 21.83 9.18 -6.87
C VAL A 118 20.99 10.18 -7.67
N SER A 119 19.85 10.57 -7.14
CA SER A 119 18.85 11.37 -7.85
C SER A 119 19.38 12.72 -8.36
N TYR A 120 20.27 13.38 -7.66
CA TYR A 120 20.81 14.67 -8.09
C TYR A 120 21.80 14.55 -9.25
N THR A 121 22.38 13.39 -9.52
CA THR A 121 23.21 13.20 -10.74
C THR A 121 22.37 13.08 -12.00
N HIS A 122 21.10 12.66 -11.89
CA HIS A 122 20.20 12.49 -13.02
C HIS A 122 19.10 13.54 -13.12
N LEU A 123 18.60 14.03 -12.00
CA LEU A 123 17.48 14.95 -11.97
C LEU A 123 17.88 16.41 -11.71
N ARG A 124 18.86 16.67 -10.84
CA ARG A 124 19.30 18.03 -10.54
C ARG A 124 20.33 18.59 -11.52
N ALA A 125 20.99 17.75 -12.29
CA ALA A 125 21.88 18.22 -13.36
C ALA A 125 21.17 19.00 -14.47
N HIS A 126 19.84 18.95 -14.51
CA HIS A 126 19.01 19.69 -15.45
C HIS A 126 18.40 20.97 -14.88
N GLU A 127 18.60 21.25 -13.59
CA GLU A 127 18.11 22.46 -12.92
C GLU A 127 19.21 23.55 -12.82
N THR A 128 20.41 23.29 -13.26
CA THR A 128 21.51 24.23 -13.38
C THR A 128 21.85 24.50 -14.85
#